data_3732ff27590816c7c42d1116eb378f3f
#
_entry.id   3732ff27590816c7c42d1116eb378f3f
#
_cell.length_a   1.000
_cell.length_b   1.000
_cell.length_c   1.000
_cell.angle_alpha   90.00
_cell.angle_beta   90.00
_cell.angle_gamma   90.00
#
_symmetry.space_group_name_H-M   'P 1'
#
loop_
_entity.id
_entity.type
_entity.pdbx_description
1 polymer ?
#
loop_
_entity_poly.entity_id
_entity_poly.type
_entity_poly.pdbx_seq_one_letter_code
_entity_poly.pdbx_strand_id
1 'polypeptide(L)'
;VNSRKSSGSAALSLLSEVSTADSTRTSTGINELDRVLGGGIVQGSLVLVGGDPGIGKSTLLLQMCHNLSTNGKRVLYISGEESLAQIKIRGERLGADSGSLFALCETSLDVIEETLKEHKPEIVVIDSIQTMYREEIGSAPGSVSQVRETTAVLMQLAKGLDISIFIVGHVTKEGVVAGPRVLEHMVDTVLYFEGDRNQYYRILRSVKNRFGSTNEIGVFEMQ
;
A
#
# COMPACT_ATOMS: atom_id res chain seq x y z
N VAL A 1 14.63 -34.12 21.88
CA VAL A 1 15.77 -33.36 21.36
C VAL A 1 15.21 -32.38 20.35
N ASN A 2 14.96 -31.15 20.78
CA ASN A 2 14.42 -30.07 19.95
C ASN A 2 15.53 -29.49 19.06
N SER A 3 15.45 -29.78 17.77
CA SER A 3 16.25 -29.08 16.76
C SER A 3 15.71 -27.67 16.56
N ARG A 4 16.39 -26.68 17.15
CA ARG A 4 16.22 -25.27 16.81
C ARG A 4 16.61 -25.10 15.35
N LYS A 5 15.66 -24.76 14.46
CA LYS A 5 15.97 -24.27 13.12
C LYS A 5 16.75 -22.95 13.28
N SER A 6 17.96 -22.94 12.78
CA SER A 6 18.83 -21.79 12.75
C SER A 6 18.15 -20.64 11.98
N SER A 7 17.98 -19.50 12.65
CA SER A 7 17.74 -18.21 12.01
C SER A 7 18.83 -18.00 10.96
N GLY A 8 18.44 -17.72 9.71
CA GLY A 8 19.38 -17.40 8.64
C GLY A 8 20.33 -16.31 9.10
N SER A 9 21.64 -16.59 9.06
CA SER A 9 22.65 -15.57 9.33
C SER A 9 22.51 -14.48 8.28
N ALA A 10 22.41 -13.22 8.74
CA ALA A 10 22.51 -12.07 7.85
C ALA A 10 23.83 -12.16 7.07
N ALA A 11 23.78 -12.37 5.77
CA ALA A 11 24.97 -12.44 4.94
C ALA A 11 25.49 -11.01 4.70
N LEU A 12 26.74 -10.77 5.11
CA LEU A 12 27.45 -9.53 4.77
C LEU A 12 27.80 -9.60 3.27
N SER A 13 27.34 -8.64 2.49
CA SER A 13 27.62 -8.56 1.05
C SER A 13 28.30 -7.24 0.71
N LEU A 14 29.23 -7.24 -0.24
CA LEU A 14 29.77 -6.00 -0.79
C LEU A 14 28.70 -5.29 -1.62
N LEU A 15 28.47 -4.00 -1.36
CA LEU A 15 27.46 -3.23 -2.07
C LEU A 15 27.67 -3.22 -3.58
N SER A 16 28.93 -3.25 -4.03
CA SER A 16 29.30 -3.33 -5.46
C SER A 16 28.94 -4.65 -6.14
N GLU A 17 28.69 -5.72 -5.36
CA GLU A 17 28.32 -7.04 -5.86
C GLU A 17 26.80 -7.26 -5.85
N VAL A 18 26.05 -6.35 -5.20
CA VAL A 18 24.59 -6.40 -5.20
C VAL A 18 24.10 -6.01 -6.59
N SER A 19 23.48 -6.98 -7.28
CA SER A 19 22.87 -6.72 -8.57
C SER A 19 21.63 -5.83 -8.39
N THR A 20 21.60 -4.70 -9.12
CA THR A 20 20.41 -3.85 -9.22
C THR A 20 19.59 -4.19 -10.48
N ALA A 21 19.97 -5.22 -11.22
CA ALA A 21 19.29 -5.63 -12.46
C ALA A 21 17.83 -6.04 -12.22
N ASP A 22 17.50 -6.52 -11.02
CA ASP A 22 16.15 -6.89 -10.62
C ASP A 22 15.35 -5.72 -9.99
N SER A 23 15.96 -4.56 -9.80
CA SER A 23 15.27 -3.35 -9.30
C SER A 23 14.50 -2.61 -10.40
N THR A 24 13.96 -3.34 -11.39
CA THR A 24 13.09 -2.77 -12.41
C THR A 24 11.83 -2.23 -11.76
N ARG A 25 11.54 -0.95 -12.02
CA ARG A 25 10.29 -0.34 -11.58
C ARG A 25 9.14 -0.94 -12.36
N THR A 26 8.08 -1.30 -11.67
CA THR A 26 6.84 -1.77 -12.29
C THR A 26 5.93 -0.58 -12.56
N SER A 27 5.58 -0.32 -13.81
CA SER A 27 4.60 0.72 -14.15
C SER A 27 3.24 0.36 -13.57
N THR A 28 2.56 1.35 -13.00
CA THR A 28 1.19 1.24 -12.49
C THR A 28 0.15 1.26 -13.60
N GLY A 29 0.56 1.60 -14.82
CA GLY A 29 -0.35 1.89 -15.94
C GLY A 29 -1.07 3.24 -15.83
N ILE A 30 -0.65 4.09 -14.88
CA ILE A 30 -1.16 5.45 -14.66
C ILE A 30 0.04 6.40 -14.67
N ASN A 31 0.24 7.12 -15.76
CA ASN A 31 1.43 7.96 -15.97
C ASN A 31 1.68 8.97 -14.86
N GLU A 32 0.61 9.59 -14.35
CA GLU A 32 0.71 10.57 -13.27
C GLU A 32 1.17 9.91 -11.96
N LEU A 33 0.71 8.69 -11.65
CA LEU A 33 1.14 7.95 -10.48
C LEU A 33 2.59 7.47 -10.64
N ASP A 34 2.96 6.96 -11.81
CA ASP A 34 4.34 6.54 -12.09
C ASP A 34 5.32 7.70 -11.94
N ARG A 35 4.96 8.89 -12.44
CA ARG A 35 5.78 10.09 -12.30
C ARG A 35 6.04 10.43 -10.83
N VAL A 36 5.00 10.46 -10.01
CA VAL A 36 5.12 10.79 -8.57
C VAL A 36 5.87 9.71 -7.80
N LEU A 37 5.77 8.44 -8.22
CA LEU A 37 6.58 7.34 -7.68
C LEU A 37 8.04 7.39 -8.12
N GLY A 38 8.39 8.25 -9.07
CA GLY A 38 9.74 8.35 -9.65
C GLY A 38 10.01 7.31 -10.73
N GLY A 39 8.98 6.95 -11.51
CA GLY A 39 9.04 6.03 -12.65
C GLY A 39 8.40 4.65 -12.40
N GLY A 40 7.59 4.51 -11.36
CA GLY A 40 6.85 3.28 -11.05
C GLY A 40 7.15 2.69 -9.68
N ILE A 41 6.55 1.54 -9.41
CA ILE A 41 6.63 0.82 -8.14
C ILE A 41 8.01 0.18 -7.99
N VAL A 42 8.67 0.41 -6.87
CA VAL A 42 9.90 -0.32 -6.48
C VAL A 42 9.50 -1.58 -5.73
N GLN A 43 10.04 -2.71 -6.16
CA GLN A 43 9.76 -4.02 -5.56
C GLN A 43 10.14 -4.04 -4.07
N GLY A 44 9.33 -4.69 -3.24
CA GLY A 44 9.55 -4.77 -1.80
C GLY A 44 9.38 -3.44 -1.05
N SER A 45 8.77 -2.41 -1.67
CA SER A 45 8.54 -1.11 -1.05
C SER A 45 7.21 -1.04 -0.30
N LEU A 46 7.17 -0.20 0.74
CA LEU A 46 5.95 0.18 1.44
C LEU A 46 5.61 1.64 1.14
N VAL A 47 4.46 1.87 0.51
CA VAL A 47 3.97 3.18 0.07
C VAL A 47 2.74 3.57 0.89
N LEU A 48 2.78 4.75 1.51
CA LEU A 48 1.63 5.35 2.19
C LEU A 48 0.93 6.34 1.24
N VAL A 49 -0.38 6.17 1.08
CA VAL A 49 -1.25 7.11 0.35
C VAL A 49 -2.19 7.76 1.34
N GLY A 50 -1.89 9.00 1.73
CA GLY A 50 -2.67 9.81 2.65
C GLY A 50 -3.60 10.79 1.94
N GLY A 51 -4.59 11.31 2.66
CA GLY A 51 -5.50 12.34 2.19
C GLY A 51 -6.88 12.24 2.84
N ASP A 52 -7.71 13.26 2.61
CA ASP A 52 -9.05 13.35 3.19
C ASP A 52 -9.94 12.16 2.78
N PRO A 53 -10.90 11.76 3.62
CA PRO A 53 -11.93 10.79 3.24
C PRO A 53 -12.70 11.28 1.99
N GLY A 54 -12.92 10.37 1.03
CA GLY A 54 -13.65 10.67 -0.21
C GLY A 54 -12.87 11.47 -1.26
N ILE A 55 -11.55 11.70 -1.07
CA ILE A 55 -10.72 12.43 -2.05
C ILE A 55 -10.41 11.61 -3.31
N GLY A 56 -10.56 10.29 -3.29
CA GLY A 56 -10.32 9.40 -4.43
C GLY A 56 -9.17 8.41 -4.27
N LYS A 57 -8.57 8.27 -3.07
CA LYS A 57 -7.45 7.34 -2.81
C LYS A 57 -7.77 5.89 -3.21
N SER A 58 -8.87 5.37 -2.68
CA SER A 58 -9.30 3.98 -2.95
C SER A 58 -9.66 3.75 -4.42
N THR A 59 -10.19 4.77 -5.09
CA THR A 59 -10.49 4.74 -6.53
C THR A 59 -9.21 4.64 -7.35
N LEU A 60 -8.24 5.51 -7.08
CA LEU A 60 -6.94 5.50 -7.75
C LEU A 60 -6.23 4.14 -7.59
N LEU A 61 -6.20 3.63 -6.35
CA LEU A 61 -5.52 2.37 -6.06
C LEU A 61 -6.25 1.16 -6.66
N LEU A 62 -7.58 1.17 -6.74
CA LEU A 62 -8.33 0.10 -7.40
C LEU A 62 -8.08 0.11 -8.93
N GLN A 63 -8.00 1.27 -9.57
CA GLN A 63 -7.60 1.39 -10.98
C GLN A 63 -6.16 0.91 -11.22
N MET A 64 -5.23 1.26 -10.33
CA MET A 64 -3.86 0.75 -10.36
C MET A 64 -3.85 -0.79 -10.27
N CYS A 65 -4.60 -1.36 -9.32
CA CYS A 65 -4.71 -2.82 -9.16
C CYS A 65 -5.24 -3.49 -10.44
N HIS A 66 -6.25 -2.90 -11.06
CA HIS A 66 -6.79 -3.40 -12.33
C HIS A 66 -5.72 -3.40 -13.43
N ASN A 67 -5.04 -2.28 -13.66
CA ASN A 67 -4.02 -2.17 -14.69
C ASN A 67 -2.89 -3.19 -14.47
N LEU A 68 -2.43 -3.32 -13.23
CA LEU A 68 -1.37 -4.28 -12.89
C LEU A 68 -1.81 -5.72 -13.11
N SER A 69 -3.03 -6.08 -12.70
CA SER A 69 -3.56 -7.43 -12.87
C SER A 69 -3.81 -7.78 -14.33
N THR A 70 -4.27 -6.83 -15.14
CA THR A 70 -4.42 -6.99 -16.60
C THR A 70 -3.06 -7.21 -17.28
N ASN A 71 -1.98 -6.63 -16.73
CA ASN A 71 -0.61 -6.84 -17.18
C ASN A 71 0.04 -8.10 -16.57
N GLY A 72 -0.75 -9.02 -16.02
CA GLY A 72 -0.31 -10.32 -15.55
C GLY A 72 0.31 -10.33 -14.14
N LYS A 73 0.25 -9.23 -13.39
CA LYS A 73 0.72 -9.17 -12.01
C LYS A 73 -0.29 -9.80 -11.06
N ARG A 74 0.19 -10.51 -10.05
CA ARG A 74 -0.65 -11.04 -8.96
C ARG A 74 -0.90 -9.92 -7.96
N VAL A 75 -2.12 -9.40 -7.95
CA VAL A 75 -2.52 -8.25 -7.15
C VAL A 75 -3.58 -8.66 -6.14
N LEU A 76 -3.44 -8.22 -4.89
CA LEU A 76 -4.40 -8.44 -3.82
C LEU A 76 -4.85 -7.10 -3.24
N TYR A 77 -6.16 -6.84 -3.27
CA TYR A 77 -6.80 -5.69 -2.63
C TYR A 77 -7.45 -6.14 -1.32
N ILE A 78 -6.99 -5.60 -0.19
CA ILE A 78 -7.50 -5.92 1.14
C ILE A 78 -8.28 -4.70 1.66
N SER A 79 -9.54 -4.91 2.01
CA SER A 79 -10.39 -3.87 2.59
C SER A 79 -10.83 -4.24 3.99
N GLY A 80 -10.69 -3.30 4.92
CA GLY A 80 -11.29 -3.39 6.24
C GLY A 80 -12.57 -2.55 6.39
N GLU A 81 -13.00 -1.88 5.33
CA GLU A 81 -14.15 -0.96 5.35
C GLU A 81 -15.30 -1.42 4.44
N GLU A 82 -14.99 -2.02 3.30
CA GLU A 82 -15.97 -2.43 2.29
C GLU A 82 -16.09 -3.94 2.20
N SER A 83 -17.29 -4.43 1.90
CA SER A 83 -17.53 -5.83 1.54
C SER A 83 -17.03 -6.14 0.12
N LEU A 84 -16.82 -7.43 -0.18
CA LEU A 84 -16.45 -7.86 -1.54
C LEU A 84 -17.44 -7.38 -2.60
N ALA A 85 -18.74 -7.38 -2.28
CA ALA A 85 -19.79 -6.90 -3.20
C ALA A 85 -19.64 -5.39 -3.49
N GLN A 86 -19.31 -4.58 -2.48
CA GLN A 86 -19.09 -3.14 -2.65
C GLN A 86 -17.84 -2.85 -3.49
N ILE A 87 -16.75 -3.58 -3.23
CA ILE A 87 -15.53 -3.49 -4.03
C ILE A 87 -15.82 -3.87 -5.49
N LYS A 88 -16.59 -4.94 -5.71
CA LYS A 88 -16.99 -5.40 -7.05
C LYS A 88 -17.79 -4.32 -7.80
N ILE A 89 -18.84 -3.75 -7.17
CA ILE A 89 -19.67 -2.68 -7.77
C ILE A 89 -18.80 -1.47 -8.14
N ARG A 90 -17.86 -1.09 -7.25
CA ARG A 90 -16.94 0.01 -7.52
C ARG A 90 -15.99 -0.33 -8.67
N GLY A 91 -15.47 -1.55 -8.71
CA GLY A 91 -14.63 -2.05 -9.79
C GLY A 91 -15.32 -2.02 -11.15
N GLU A 92 -16.56 -2.50 -11.23
CA GLU A 92 -17.38 -2.48 -12.45
C GLU A 92 -17.58 -1.05 -12.99
N ARG A 93 -17.90 -0.10 -12.10
CA ARG A 93 -18.05 1.32 -12.46
C ARG A 93 -16.77 1.91 -13.05
N LEU A 94 -15.61 1.45 -12.59
CA LEU A 94 -14.28 1.92 -13.06
C LEU A 94 -13.76 1.12 -14.26
N GLY A 95 -14.53 0.14 -14.77
CA GLY A 95 -14.03 -0.79 -15.77
C GLY A 95 -12.91 -1.69 -15.25
N ALA A 96 -12.80 -1.82 -13.93
CA ALA A 96 -11.74 -2.57 -13.25
C ALA A 96 -12.17 -4.02 -12.91
N ASP A 97 -12.89 -4.65 -13.84
CA ASP A 97 -13.34 -6.05 -13.73
C ASP A 97 -12.35 -6.99 -14.43
N SER A 98 -11.16 -7.15 -13.87
CA SER A 98 -10.19 -8.12 -14.39
C SER A 98 -10.25 -9.42 -13.58
N GLY A 99 -10.29 -10.56 -14.28
CA GLY A 99 -10.36 -11.88 -13.68
C GLY A 99 -9.14 -12.32 -12.85
N SER A 100 -8.10 -11.48 -12.77
CA SER A 100 -6.84 -11.73 -12.04
C SER A 100 -6.61 -10.82 -10.84
N LEU A 101 -7.55 -9.91 -10.52
CA LEU A 101 -7.52 -9.10 -9.31
C LEU A 101 -8.19 -9.86 -8.15
N PHE A 102 -7.41 -10.19 -7.12
CA PHE A 102 -7.91 -10.80 -5.90
C PHE A 102 -8.34 -9.74 -4.90
N ALA A 103 -9.42 -9.99 -4.18
CA ALA A 103 -9.91 -9.14 -3.10
C ALA A 103 -10.14 -9.95 -1.83
N LEU A 104 -9.83 -9.35 -0.68
CA LEU A 104 -10.04 -9.90 0.65
C LEU A 104 -10.69 -8.84 1.55
N CYS A 105 -11.72 -9.23 2.31
CA CYS A 105 -12.29 -8.39 3.37
C CYS A 105 -11.84 -8.94 4.71
N GLU A 106 -10.82 -8.30 5.29
CA GLU A 106 -10.21 -8.74 6.53
C GLU A 106 -9.56 -7.55 7.27
N THR A 107 -9.59 -7.59 8.59
CA THR A 107 -9.00 -6.58 9.46
C THR A 107 -7.94 -7.16 10.42
N SER A 108 -7.96 -8.48 10.64
CA SER A 108 -6.94 -9.17 11.43
C SER A 108 -5.62 -9.23 10.71
N LEU A 109 -4.59 -8.60 11.27
CA LEU A 109 -3.24 -8.61 10.69
C LEU A 109 -2.65 -10.01 10.61
N ASP A 110 -2.99 -10.88 11.56
CA ASP A 110 -2.46 -12.26 11.59
C ASP A 110 -3.00 -13.08 10.40
N VAL A 111 -4.29 -12.96 10.08
CA VAL A 111 -4.90 -13.59 8.91
C VAL A 111 -4.31 -13.01 7.61
N ILE A 112 -4.12 -11.69 7.57
CA ILE A 112 -3.49 -11.03 6.42
C ILE A 112 -2.06 -11.55 6.21
N GLU A 113 -1.27 -11.64 7.29
CA GLU A 113 0.12 -12.15 7.24
C GLU A 113 0.19 -13.58 6.70
N GLU A 114 -0.69 -14.48 7.16
CA GLU A 114 -0.81 -15.86 6.65
C GLU A 114 -1.18 -15.88 5.17
N THR A 115 -2.18 -15.09 4.78
CA THR A 115 -2.62 -14.95 3.38
C THR A 115 -1.47 -14.49 2.47
N LEU A 116 -0.70 -13.49 2.89
CA LEU A 116 0.44 -12.98 2.10
C LEU A 116 1.56 -14.03 1.95
N LYS A 117 1.83 -14.81 3.00
CA LYS A 117 2.83 -15.89 2.96
C LYS A 117 2.40 -17.06 2.06
N GLU A 118 1.11 -17.38 2.05
CA GLU A 118 0.55 -18.49 1.26
C GLU A 118 0.45 -18.11 -0.23
N HIS A 119 -0.19 -16.98 -0.53
CA HIS A 119 -0.51 -16.60 -1.91
C HIS A 119 0.60 -15.81 -2.61
N LYS A 120 1.52 -15.21 -1.87
CA LYS A 120 2.68 -14.44 -2.36
C LYS A 120 2.31 -13.51 -3.52
N PRO A 121 1.36 -12.56 -3.32
CA PRO A 121 1.07 -11.56 -4.33
C PRO A 121 2.31 -10.69 -4.58
N GLU A 122 2.42 -10.08 -5.75
CA GLU A 122 3.51 -9.14 -6.07
C GLU A 122 3.19 -7.74 -5.54
N ILE A 123 1.90 -7.36 -5.58
CA ILE A 123 1.40 -6.06 -5.15
C ILE A 123 0.19 -6.26 -4.24
N VAL A 124 0.17 -5.51 -3.13
CA VAL A 124 -0.91 -5.53 -2.14
C VAL A 124 -1.38 -4.10 -1.88
N VAL A 125 -2.68 -3.92 -1.75
CA VAL A 125 -3.30 -2.68 -1.24
C VAL A 125 -4.01 -2.99 0.06
N ILE A 126 -3.79 -2.18 1.10
CA ILE A 126 -4.48 -2.21 2.39
C ILE A 126 -5.35 -0.94 2.51
N ASP A 127 -6.65 -1.08 2.51
CA ASP A 127 -7.62 0.01 2.58
C ASP A 127 -8.62 -0.19 3.75
N SER A 128 -8.41 0.46 4.89
CA SER A 128 -7.36 1.37 5.27
C SER A 128 -6.52 0.81 6.42
N ILE A 129 -5.35 1.41 6.66
CA ILE A 129 -4.48 1.02 7.78
C ILE A 129 -5.14 1.19 9.15
N GLN A 130 -6.07 2.14 9.28
CA GLN A 130 -6.77 2.43 10.53
C GLN A 130 -7.75 1.32 10.95
N THR A 131 -8.21 0.48 10.02
CA THR A 131 -9.11 -0.63 10.34
C THR A 131 -8.37 -1.91 10.70
N MET A 132 -7.07 -1.98 10.41
CA MET A 132 -6.26 -3.15 10.71
C MET A 132 -5.92 -3.22 12.20
N TYR A 133 -5.91 -4.42 12.74
CA TYR A 133 -5.55 -4.65 14.14
C TYR A 133 -4.85 -5.98 14.37
N ARG A 134 -4.12 -6.04 15.47
CA ARG A 134 -3.57 -7.26 16.05
C ARG A 134 -4.05 -7.36 17.51
N GLU A 135 -4.63 -8.50 17.89
CA GLU A 135 -5.24 -8.70 19.22
C GLU A 135 -4.21 -8.52 20.35
N GLU A 136 -2.99 -8.98 20.15
CA GLU A 136 -1.89 -8.92 21.13
C GLU A 136 -1.56 -7.50 21.60
N ILE A 137 -1.89 -6.47 20.83
CA ILE A 137 -1.54 -5.07 21.17
C ILE A 137 -2.45 -4.47 22.22
N GLY A 138 -3.63 -5.03 22.46
CA GLY A 138 -4.55 -4.63 23.53
C GLY A 138 -5.14 -3.22 23.42
N SER A 139 -4.86 -2.47 22.34
CA SER A 139 -5.44 -1.15 22.08
C SER A 139 -6.44 -1.21 20.92
N ALA A 140 -7.36 -0.25 20.86
CA ALA A 140 -8.40 -0.22 19.84
C ALA A 140 -7.84 -0.07 18.42
N PRO A 141 -8.49 -0.63 17.38
CA PRO A 141 -8.17 -0.35 15.98
C PRO A 141 -8.12 1.16 15.71
N GLY A 142 -7.21 1.60 14.86
CA GLY A 142 -7.00 3.01 14.55
C GLY A 142 -6.22 3.80 15.61
N SER A 143 -5.92 3.23 16.78
CA SER A 143 -5.01 3.87 17.75
C SER A 143 -3.59 4.00 17.20
N VAL A 144 -2.81 4.94 17.72
CA VAL A 144 -1.42 5.16 17.31
C VAL A 144 -0.58 3.88 17.43
N SER A 145 -0.75 3.13 18.52
CA SER A 145 -0.02 1.87 18.76
C SER A 145 -0.38 0.81 17.75
N GLN A 146 -1.67 0.57 17.48
CA GLN A 146 -2.12 -0.39 16.47
C GLN A 146 -1.61 -0.03 15.09
N VAL A 147 -1.79 1.22 14.66
CA VAL A 147 -1.41 1.68 13.32
C VAL A 147 0.11 1.58 13.10
N ARG A 148 0.91 1.92 14.13
CA ARG A 148 2.38 1.81 14.05
C ARG A 148 2.85 0.36 14.00
N GLU A 149 2.32 -0.49 14.87
CA GLU A 149 2.72 -1.91 14.92
C GLU A 149 2.32 -2.64 13.64
N THR A 150 1.08 -2.43 13.18
CA THR A 150 0.61 -2.98 11.89
C THR A 150 1.53 -2.55 10.74
N THR A 151 1.89 -1.27 10.70
CA THR A 151 2.80 -0.76 9.65
C THR A 151 4.19 -1.37 9.76
N ALA A 152 4.71 -1.60 10.97
CA ALA A 152 6.00 -2.25 11.16
C ALA A 152 6.00 -3.70 10.63
N VAL A 153 4.94 -4.46 10.91
CA VAL A 153 4.77 -5.83 10.38
C VAL A 153 4.65 -5.82 8.85
N LEU A 154 3.83 -4.92 8.29
CA LEU A 154 3.70 -4.79 6.83
C LEU A 154 5.04 -4.42 6.15
N MET A 155 5.86 -3.58 6.80
CA MET A 155 7.20 -3.27 6.31
C MET A 155 8.11 -4.51 6.31
N GLN A 156 8.06 -5.33 7.36
CA GLN A 156 8.83 -6.58 7.41
C GLN A 156 8.38 -7.57 6.34
N LEU A 157 7.06 -7.68 6.13
CA LEU A 157 6.48 -8.54 5.07
C LEU A 157 6.87 -8.04 3.68
N ALA A 158 6.80 -6.74 3.43
CA ALA A 158 7.22 -6.15 2.16
C ALA A 158 8.67 -6.50 1.82
N LYS A 159 9.59 -6.31 2.78
CA LYS A 159 11.02 -6.61 2.60
C LYS A 159 11.32 -8.11 2.58
N GLY A 160 10.68 -8.89 3.46
CA GLY A 160 10.98 -10.32 3.63
C GLY A 160 10.39 -11.20 2.54
N LEU A 161 9.27 -10.82 1.95
CA LEU A 161 8.58 -11.55 0.88
C LEU A 161 8.73 -10.89 -0.49
N ASP A 162 9.42 -9.75 -0.55
CA ASP A 162 9.63 -8.96 -1.76
C ASP A 162 8.32 -8.50 -2.43
N ILE A 163 7.33 -8.14 -1.59
CA ILE A 163 6.00 -7.69 -1.98
C ILE A 163 5.93 -6.15 -1.89
N SER A 164 5.43 -5.49 -2.92
CA SER A 164 5.15 -4.05 -2.86
C SER A 164 3.79 -3.81 -2.22
N ILE A 165 3.75 -3.06 -1.12
CA ILE A 165 2.53 -2.82 -0.34
C ILE A 165 2.16 -1.34 -0.38
N PHE A 166 0.92 -1.04 -0.75
CA PHE A 166 0.30 0.28 -0.64
C PHE A 166 -0.64 0.30 0.55
N ILE A 167 -0.48 1.25 1.44
CA ILE A 167 -1.39 1.45 2.57
C ILE A 167 -2.15 2.77 2.43
N VAL A 168 -3.46 2.71 2.55
CA VAL A 168 -4.32 3.90 2.58
C VAL A 168 -4.40 4.43 4.00
N GLY A 169 -4.17 5.74 4.18
CA GLY A 169 -4.33 6.44 5.44
C GLY A 169 -5.30 7.61 5.31
N HIS A 170 -6.33 7.64 6.15
CA HIS A 170 -7.25 8.78 6.21
C HIS A 170 -6.71 9.86 7.14
N VAL A 171 -6.68 11.12 6.65
CA VAL A 171 -6.36 12.28 7.50
C VAL A 171 -7.55 12.51 8.44
N THR A 172 -7.27 12.58 9.75
CA THR A 172 -8.29 12.85 10.75
C THR A 172 -8.12 14.27 11.29
N LYS A 173 -9.23 15.01 11.35
CA LYS A 173 -9.25 16.37 11.89
C LYS A 173 -9.22 16.40 13.43
N GLU A 174 -9.59 15.30 14.06
CA GLU A 174 -9.69 15.15 15.52
C GLU A 174 -8.78 13.98 15.95
N GLY A 175 -7.83 14.23 16.82
CA GLY A 175 -6.72 13.37 17.22
C GLY A 175 -7.06 12.01 17.89
N VAL A 176 -8.26 11.46 17.70
CA VAL A 176 -8.69 10.17 18.29
C VAL A 176 -8.18 8.99 17.45
N VAL A 177 -8.06 9.13 16.15
CA VAL A 177 -7.55 8.09 15.24
C VAL A 177 -6.19 8.53 14.69
N ALA A 178 -5.22 7.61 14.66
CA ALA A 178 -3.89 7.91 14.14
C ALA A 178 -3.93 8.27 12.66
N GLY A 179 -3.55 9.49 12.36
CA GLY A 179 -3.41 9.95 10.97
C GLY A 179 -2.12 9.46 10.29
N PRO A 180 -2.00 9.62 8.97
CA PRO A 180 -0.86 9.13 8.20
C PRO A 180 0.49 9.71 8.63
N ARG A 181 0.53 10.92 9.21
CA ARG A 181 1.78 11.56 9.69
C ARG A 181 2.58 10.71 10.68
N VAL A 182 1.90 9.88 11.48
CA VAL A 182 2.55 8.97 12.44
C VAL A 182 3.42 7.92 11.73
N LEU A 183 3.11 7.63 10.46
CA LEU A 183 3.73 6.58 9.67
C LEU A 183 4.81 7.07 8.70
N GLU A 184 4.92 8.40 8.48
CA GLU A 184 5.79 8.98 7.45
C GLU A 184 7.26 8.54 7.56
N HIS A 185 7.77 8.34 8.78
CA HIS A 185 9.17 7.91 8.93
C HIS A 185 9.34 6.39 8.76
N MET A 186 8.27 5.62 8.88
CA MET A 186 8.32 4.15 8.83
C MET A 186 8.29 3.60 7.41
N VAL A 187 7.63 4.31 6.49
CA VAL A 187 7.43 3.86 5.10
C VAL A 187 8.51 4.37 4.15
N ASP A 188 8.64 3.76 3.00
CA ASP A 188 9.64 4.14 1.99
C ASP A 188 9.21 5.36 1.18
N THR A 189 7.91 5.44 0.85
CA THR A 189 7.32 6.52 0.06
C THR A 189 6.04 7.01 0.71
N VAL A 190 5.83 8.31 0.73
CA VAL A 190 4.62 8.98 1.23
C VAL A 190 4.04 9.85 0.14
N LEU A 191 2.82 9.56 -0.24
CA LEU A 191 2.03 10.31 -1.19
C LEU A 191 0.83 10.93 -0.48
N TYR A 192 0.56 12.21 -0.75
CA TYR A 192 -0.67 12.87 -0.29
C TYR A 192 -1.55 13.22 -1.47
N PHE A 193 -2.82 12.83 -1.38
CA PHE A 193 -3.86 13.18 -2.32
C PHE A 193 -4.59 14.40 -1.77
N GLU A 194 -4.50 15.51 -2.48
CA GLU A 194 -4.97 16.84 -2.09
C GLU A 194 -6.00 17.35 -3.11
N GLY A 195 -6.90 18.21 -2.67
CA GLY A 195 -7.84 18.91 -3.54
C GLY A 195 -9.11 19.33 -2.80
N ASP A 196 -9.84 20.28 -3.39
CA ASP A 196 -11.14 20.71 -2.91
C ASP A 196 -12.22 19.79 -3.52
N ARG A 197 -13.23 19.40 -2.73
CA ARG A 197 -14.37 18.57 -3.19
C ARG A 197 -15.19 19.23 -4.30
N ASN A 198 -15.09 20.56 -4.39
CA ASN A 198 -15.77 21.35 -5.42
C ASN A 198 -14.95 21.54 -6.70
N GLN A 199 -13.72 21.06 -6.76
CA GLN A 199 -12.87 21.12 -7.95
C GLN A 199 -12.84 19.78 -8.67
N TYR A 200 -12.76 19.83 -10.00
CA TYR A 200 -12.65 18.63 -10.85
C TYR A 200 -11.28 17.96 -10.75
N TYR A 201 -10.25 18.70 -10.32
CA TYR A 201 -8.89 18.20 -10.26
C TYR A 201 -8.46 17.83 -8.85
N ARG A 202 -7.63 16.81 -8.77
CA ARG A 202 -6.93 16.37 -7.56
C ARG A 202 -5.44 16.34 -7.84
N ILE A 203 -4.66 16.65 -6.84
CA ILE A 203 -3.20 16.66 -6.91
C ILE A 203 -2.67 15.54 -6.02
N LEU A 204 -1.83 14.68 -6.59
CA LEU A 204 -1.05 13.71 -5.84
C LEU A 204 0.36 14.25 -5.69
N ARG A 205 0.82 14.40 -4.46
CA ARG A 205 2.14 14.94 -4.14
C ARG A 205 2.97 13.92 -3.38
N SER A 206 4.23 13.74 -3.78
CA SER A 206 5.21 13.01 -2.99
C SER A 206 5.81 13.91 -1.92
N VAL A 207 5.69 13.54 -0.64
CA VAL A 207 6.35 14.24 0.49
C VAL A 207 7.58 13.50 0.99
N LYS A 208 7.69 12.21 0.66
CA LYS A 208 8.86 11.38 0.92
C LYS A 208 8.98 10.34 -0.17
N ASN A 209 10.18 10.16 -0.71
CA ASN A 209 10.47 9.08 -1.64
C ASN A 209 11.94 8.67 -1.48
N ARG A 210 12.19 7.48 -0.94
CA ARG A 210 13.56 6.96 -0.80
C ARG A 210 14.20 6.58 -2.13
N PHE A 211 13.38 6.46 -3.17
CA PHE A 211 13.79 5.94 -4.48
C PHE A 211 13.74 6.97 -5.60
N GLY A 212 13.34 8.22 -5.30
CA GLY A 212 13.20 9.25 -6.32
C GLY A 212 13.00 10.64 -5.76
N SER A 213 12.75 11.59 -6.67
CA SER A 213 12.46 12.98 -6.32
C SER A 213 11.10 13.14 -5.63
N THR A 214 11.00 14.12 -4.74
CA THR A 214 9.74 14.57 -4.14
C THR A 214 9.17 15.84 -4.80
N ASN A 215 9.80 16.32 -5.88
CA ASN A 215 9.38 17.54 -6.56
C ASN A 215 8.26 17.31 -7.58
N GLU A 216 7.97 16.04 -7.88
CA GLU A 216 6.95 15.67 -8.87
C GLU A 216 5.55 15.72 -8.26
N ILE A 217 4.59 16.17 -9.07
CA ILE A 217 3.16 16.14 -8.78
C ILE A 217 2.41 15.40 -9.87
N GLY A 218 1.37 14.68 -9.48
CA GLY A 218 0.40 14.07 -10.39
C GLY A 218 -0.92 14.84 -10.35
N VAL A 219 -1.52 15.08 -11.51
CA VAL A 219 -2.82 15.75 -11.62
C VAL A 219 -3.85 14.76 -12.15
N PHE A 220 -4.95 14.61 -11.42
CA PHE A 220 -6.04 13.69 -11.74
C PHE A 220 -7.33 14.46 -11.90
N GLU A 221 -8.10 14.10 -12.91
CA GLU A 221 -9.46 14.58 -13.12
C GLU A 221 -10.46 13.58 -12.54
N MET A 222 -11.43 14.09 -11.78
CA MET A 222 -12.51 13.29 -11.23
C MET A 222 -13.70 13.34 -12.19
N GLN A 223 -14.12 12.17 -12.68
CA GLN A 223 -15.27 11.98 -13.55
C GLN A 223 -16.48 11.44 -12.77
#